data_1eb648b7524cd015de6b0cedfcddd633
#
_entry.id   1eb648b7524cd015de6b0cedfcddd633
#
_cell.length_a   1.000
_cell.length_b   1.000
_cell.length_c   1.000
_cell.angle_alpha   90.00
_cell.angle_beta   90.00
_cell.angle_gamma   90.00
#
_symmetry.space_group_name_H-M   'P 1'
#
loop_
_entity.id
_entity.type
_entity.pdbx_description
1 polymer ?
#
loop_
_entity_poly.entity_id
_entity_poly.type
_entity_poly.pdbx_seq_one_letter_code
_entity_poly.pdbx_strand_id
1 'polypeptide(L)'
;WDYINSVSDAMAWDQFFINPNIESIGMTYGYMKNYEDRVRRAVNTPDSKGNYALWQGGMEPNIPVGSTEGVSASMEKALAGAERELKEGASGKWVAHWKMVHIVRPVWEKSGKANQMGRSFEKLSYTQEDADGLIHLDSAPRTIRGARNLLSVGLQYGNAFGQGMQAAALKPADFFGNDNVLYLMEDMATGEIRLSILW
;
A
#
# COMPACT_ATOMS: atom_id res chain seq x y z
N TRP A 1 -3.01 8.20 -1.54
CA TRP A 1 -4.44 8.24 -1.25
C TRP A 1 -4.95 9.64 -0.99
N ASP A 2 -4.49 10.30 0.06
CA ASP A 2 -4.96 11.65 0.43
C ASP A 2 -4.78 12.64 -0.71
N TYR A 3 -3.68 12.54 -1.43
CA TYR A 3 -3.46 13.37 -2.60
C TYR A 3 -4.53 13.20 -3.66
N ILE A 4 -4.87 11.96 -3.97
CA ILE A 4 -5.90 11.67 -4.97
C ILE A 4 -7.25 12.20 -4.51
N ASN A 5 -7.62 11.96 -3.26
CA ASN A 5 -8.86 12.48 -2.68
C ASN A 5 -8.92 14.00 -2.64
N SER A 6 -7.79 14.67 -2.42
CA SER A 6 -7.74 16.14 -2.31
C SER A 6 -7.68 16.85 -3.67
N VAL A 7 -7.20 16.21 -4.73
CA VAL A 7 -7.07 16.83 -6.05
C VAL A 7 -8.17 16.46 -7.03
N SER A 8 -8.97 15.45 -6.71
CA SER A 8 -10.11 15.03 -7.54
C SER A 8 -11.39 15.68 -7.03
N ASP A 9 -11.97 16.58 -7.80
CA ASP A 9 -13.26 17.20 -7.48
C ASP A 9 -14.36 16.14 -7.31
N ALA A 10 -14.33 15.10 -8.12
CA ALA A 10 -15.30 14.01 -8.01
C ALA A 10 -15.20 13.29 -6.66
N MET A 11 -13.98 13.01 -6.18
CA MET A 11 -13.79 12.32 -4.91
C MET A 11 -14.01 13.22 -3.69
N ALA A 12 -13.66 14.51 -3.79
CA ALA A 12 -13.71 15.43 -2.67
C ALA A 12 -15.07 16.13 -2.52
N TRP A 13 -15.79 16.35 -3.61
CA TRP A 13 -16.95 17.27 -3.63
C TRP A 13 -18.22 16.71 -4.25
N ASP A 14 -18.14 15.63 -5.05
CA ASP A 14 -19.32 15.03 -5.66
C ASP A 14 -20.03 14.12 -4.64
N GLN A 15 -21.14 14.59 -4.10
CA GLN A 15 -21.96 13.84 -3.15
C GLN A 15 -22.54 12.52 -3.71
N PHE A 16 -22.48 12.31 -5.00
CA PHE A 16 -22.92 11.06 -5.65
C PHE A 16 -21.76 10.13 -5.99
N PHE A 17 -20.54 10.57 -5.78
CA PHE A 17 -19.37 9.75 -5.99
C PHE A 17 -19.13 8.85 -4.79
N ILE A 18 -18.96 7.55 -5.05
CA ILE A 18 -18.61 6.56 -4.02
C ILE A 18 -17.23 6.00 -4.37
N ASN A 19 -16.30 6.11 -3.45
CA ASN A 19 -14.96 5.54 -3.60
C ASN A 19 -15.00 4.01 -3.75
N PRO A 20 -14.11 3.42 -4.56
CA PRO A 20 -13.92 1.98 -4.58
C PRO A 20 -13.53 1.43 -3.21
N ASN A 21 -13.85 0.15 -2.98
CA ASN A 21 -13.38 -0.53 -1.78
C ASN A 21 -11.86 -0.44 -1.66
N ILE A 22 -11.35 -0.07 -0.50
CA ILE A 22 -9.90 0.13 -0.29
C ILE A 22 -9.10 -1.16 -0.55
N GLU A 23 -9.65 -2.32 -0.25
CA GLU A 23 -9.00 -3.60 -0.54
C GLU A 23 -8.81 -3.90 -2.04
N SER A 24 -9.53 -3.20 -2.90
CA SER A 24 -9.36 -3.28 -4.35
C SER A 24 -8.24 -2.39 -4.88
N ILE A 25 -7.76 -1.45 -4.07
CA ILE A 25 -6.74 -0.47 -4.47
C ILE A 25 -5.39 -0.93 -3.95
N GLY A 26 -4.81 -1.88 -4.66
CA GLY A 26 -3.44 -2.34 -4.44
C GLY A 26 -2.47 -1.70 -5.45
N MET A 27 -1.22 -2.13 -5.41
CA MET A 27 -0.14 -1.61 -6.26
C MET A 27 -0.30 -1.94 -7.76
N THR A 28 -1.29 -2.75 -8.12
CA THR A 28 -1.66 -3.06 -9.51
C THR A 28 -2.85 -2.25 -10.01
N TYR A 29 -3.46 -1.45 -9.15
CA TYR A 29 -4.57 -0.58 -9.48
C TYR A 29 -4.08 0.71 -10.17
N GLY A 30 -4.80 1.18 -11.18
CA GLY A 30 -4.54 2.32 -12.03
C GLY A 30 -3.49 3.32 -11.54
N TYR A 31 -3.89 4.34 -10.80
CA TYR A 31 -2.96 5.39 -10.34
C TYR A 31 -1.85 4.88 -9.41
N MET A 32 -2.07 3.82 -8.63
CA MET A 32 -1.04 3.24 -7.76
C MET A 32 0.07 2.58 -8.58
N LYS A 33 -0.29 1.88 -9.66
CA LYS A 33 0.66 1.30 -10.61
C LYS A 33 1.46 2.40 -11.33
N ASN A 34 0.77 3.45 -11.80
CA ASN A 34 1.42 4.58 -12.47
C ASN A 34 2.34 5.36 -11.53
N TYR A 35 1.95 5.54 -10.26
CA TYR A 35 2.80 6.11 -9.24
C TYR A 35 4.08 5.28 -9.02
N GLU A 36 3.96 3.97 -8.89
CA GLU A 36 5.11 3.07 -8.71
C GLU A 36 6.05 3.13 -9.93
N ASP A 37 5.50 3.13 -11.15
CA ASP A 37 6.28 3.27 -12.37
C ASP A 37 7.06 4.59 -12.40
N ARG A 38 6.44 5.66 -11.99
CA ARG A 38 7.07 6.98 -11.92
C ARG A 38 8.19 7.03 -10.89
N VAL A 39 7.99 6.47 -9.70
CA VAL A 39 9.04 6.36 -8.67
C VAL A 39 10.21 5.53 -9.19
N ARG A 40 9.92 4.36 -9.79
CA ARG A 40 10.93 3.48 -10.39
C ARG A 40 11.82 4.20 -11.39
N ARG A 41 11.23 4.93 -12.32
CA ARG A 41 11.96 5.71 -13.33
C ARG A 41 12.75 6.84 -12.71
N ALA A 42 12.18 7.58 -11.76
CA ALA A 42 12.84 8.68 -11.09
C ALA A 42 14.11 8.23 -10.35
N VAL A 43 14.03 7.19 -9.53
CA VAL A 43 15.19 6.70 -8.74
C VAL A 43 16.28 6.06 -9.60
N ASN A 44 15.92 5.58 -10.80
CA ASN A 44 16.86 5.02 -11.78
C ASN A 44 17.34 6.03 -12.83
N THR A 45 16.98 7.31 -12.67
CA THR A 45 17.56 8.42 -13.43
C THR A 45 18.69 9.02 -12.61
N PRO A 46 19.94 9.01 -13.09
CA PRO A 46 21.05 9.53 -12.32
C PRO A 46 20.95 11.06 -12.15
N ASP A 47 21.45 11.54 -11.03
CA ASP A 47 21.64 12.98 -10.80
C ASP A 47 22.78 13.55 -11.68
N SER A 48 23.05 14.84 -11.56
CA SER A 48 24.12 15.52 -12.32
C SER A 48 25.53 14.99 -12.01
N LYS A 49 25.69 14.22 -10.94
CA LYS A 49 26.95 13.58 -10.52
C LYS A 49 27.01 12.10 -10.87
N GLY A 50 25.97 11.55 -11.48
CA GLY A 50 25.87 10.15 -11.85
C GLY A 50 25.38 9.23 -10.72
N ASN A 51 24.86 9.78 -9.62
CA ASN A 51 24.34 8.97 -8.51
C ASN A 51 22.88 8.58 -8.74
N TYR A 52 22.53 7.41 -8.24
CA TYR A 52 21.16 6.88 -8.23
C TYR A 52 20.60 6.88 -6.81
N ALA A 53 19.28 6.91 -6.68
CA ALA A 53 18.59 6.68 -5.43
C ALA A 53 18.19 5.20 -5.27
N LEU A 54 18.08 4.75 -4.03
CA LEU A 54 17.48 3.45 -3.73
C LEU A 54 15.96 3.58 -3.67
N TRP A 55 15.28 2.60 -4.21
CA TRP A 55 13.86 2.42 -4.00
C TRP A 55 13.61 1.25 -3.07
N GLN A 56 13.01 1.54 -1.93
CA GLN A 56 12.47 0.55 -1.02
C GLN A 56 10.95 0.46 -1.23
N GLY A 57 10.42 -0.75 -1.39
CA GLY A 57 8.99 -0.99 -1.47
C GLY A 57 8.27 -0.55 -0.20
N GLY A 58 6.96 -0.31 -0.30
CA GLY A 58 6.12 0.13 0.80
C GLY A 58 6.05 -0.88 1.95
N MET A 59 5.50 -0.44 3.08
CA MET A 59 5.33 -1.30 4.24
C MET A 59 4.38 -2.47 3.94
N GLU A 60 4.81 -3.68 4.28
CA GLU A 60 3.91 -4.82 4.41
C GLU A 60 3.18 -4.73 5.75
N PRO A 61 1.90 -4.38 5.76
CA PRO A 61 1.16 -4.13 7.00
C PRO A 61 0.68 -5.40 7.68
N ASN A 62 0.63 -6.52 6.96
CA ASN A 62 0.18 -7.78 7.52
C ASN A 62 1.18 -8.30 8.56
N ILE A 63 0.65 -8.76 9.69
CA ILE A 63 1.43 -9.33 10.77
C ILE A 63 1.04 -10.80 10.98
N PRO A 64 2.02 -11.70 11.18
CA PRO A 64 1.77 -13.13 11.28
C PRO A 64 1.36 -13.53 12.70
N VAL A 65 0.19 -13.07 13.14
CA VAL A 65 -0.41 -13.36 14.43
C VAL A 65 -1.87 -13.77 14.26
N GLY A 66 -2.44 -14.40 15.28
CA GLY A 66 -3.82 -14.88 15.25
C GLY A 66 -3.92 -16.36 14.95
N SER A 67 -4.91 -16.77 14.17
CA SER A 67 -5.11 -18.17 13.78
C SER A 67 -4.01 -18.67 12.84
N THR A 68 -3.80 -19.98 12.78
CA THR A 68 -2.86 -20.60 11.84
C THR A 68 -3.16 -20.20 10.38
N GLU A 69 -4.44 -20.15 10.02
CA GLU A 69 -4.90 -19.72 8.71
C GLU A 69 -4.52 -18.25 8.43
N GLY A 70 -4.78 -17.36 9.40
CA GLY A 70 -4.41 -15.95 9.28
C GLY A 70 -2.90 -15.73 9.18
N VAL A 71 -2.10 -16.50 9.93
CA VAL A 71 -0.63 -16.46 9.83
C VAL A 71 -0.16 -16.91 8.46
N SER A 72 -0.67 -18.03 7.93
CA SER A 72 -0.32 -18.53 6.59
C SER A 72 -0.69 -17.52 5.50
N ALA A 73 -1.91 -17.01 5.52
CA ALA A 73 -2.38 -16.02 4.57
C ALA A 73 -1.56 -14.72 4.60
N SER A 74 -1.14 -14.28 5.79
CA SER A 74 -0.26 -13.12 5.95
C SER A 74 1.10 -13.33 5.29
N MET A 75 1.69 -14.51 5.49
CA MET A 75 2.99 -14.86 4.92
C MET A 75 2.93 -14.98 3.40
N GLU A 76 1.91 -15.63 2.86
CA GLU A 76 1.70 -15.78 1.40
C GLU A 76 1.54 -14.41 0.74
N LYS A 77 0.75 -13.53 1.34
CA LYS A 77 0.53 -12.17 0.83
C LYS A 77 1.82 -11.34 0.85
N ALA A 78 2.59 -11.43 1.93
CA ALA A 78 3.87 -10.74 2.05
C ALA A 78 4.89 -11.24 1.01
N LEU A 79 4.95 -12.57 0.78
CA LEU A 79 5.82 -13.17 -0.22
C LEU A 79 5.46 -12.70 -1.63
N ALA A 80 4.20 -12.79 -2.01
CA ALA A 80 3.73 -12.35 -3.33
C ALA A 80 4.00 -10.86 -3.58
N GLY A 81 3.80 -10.01 -2.56
CA GLY A 81 4.13 -8.59 -2.62
C GLY A 81 5.63 -8.35 -2.83
N ALA A 82 6.48 -9.08 -2.10
CA ALA A 82 7.93 -8.98 -2.21
C ALA A 82 8.45 -9.41 -3.60
N GLU A 83 7.93 -10.52 -4.13
CA GLU A 83 8.29 -11.01 -5.47
C GLU A 83 7.90 -10.01 -6.56
N ARG A 84 6.71 -9.42 -6.44
CA ARG A 84 6.26 -8.37 -7.36
C ARG A 84 7.20 -7.16 -7.29
N GLU A 85 7.49 -6.65 -6.11
CA GLU A 85 8.33 -5.47 -5.93
C GLU A 85 9.77 -5.69 -6.39
N LEU A 86 10.34 -6.88 -6.15
CA LEU A 86 11.64 -7.25 -6.73
C LEU A 86 11.61 -7.16 -8.26
N LYS A 87 10.58 -7.73 -8.88
CA LYS A 87 10.40 -7.70 -10.34
C LYS A 87 10.28 -6.26 -10.85
N GLU A 88 9.57 -5.42 -10.13
CA GLU A 88 9.38 -4.01 -10.47
C GLU A 88 10.64 -3.14 -10.25
N GLY A 89 11.65 -3.64 -9.56
CA GLY A 89 12.95 -2.98 -9.42
C GLY A 89 13.26 -2.43 -8.03
N ALA A 90 12.44 -2.72 -7.04
CA ALA A 90 12.73 -2.34 -5.66
C ALA A 90 13.98 -3.04 -5.13
N SER A 91 14.81 -2.32 -4.38
CA SER A 91 16.03 -2.86 -3.74
C SER A 91 15.76 -3.51 -2.39
N GLY A 92 14.57 -3.41 -1.88
CA GLY A 92 14.15 -3.98 -0.60
C GLY A 92 12.70 -3.68 -0.31
N LYS A 93 12.24 -4.09 0.88
CA LYS A 93 10.87 -3.89 1.35
C LYS A 93 10.87 -3.52 2.83
N TRP A 94 9.92 -2.71 3.22
CA TRP A 94 9.61 -2.45 4.62
C TRP A 94 8.54 -3.44 5.12
N VAL A 95 8.73 -4.00 6.32
CA VAL A 95 7.77 -4.88 6.99
C VAL A 95 7.38 -4.31 8.35
N ALA A 96 6.10 -4.39 8.69
CA ALA A 96 5.59 -3.90 9.96
C ALA A 96 5.99 -4.78 11.16
N HIS A 97 6.27 -6.05 10.92
CA HIS A 97 6.57 -7.02 11.98
C HIS A 97 7.85 -7.80 11.68
N TRP A 98 8.73 -7.94 12.68
CA TRP A 98 10.03 -8.60 12.54
C TRP A 98 9.94 -10.05 12.06
N LYS A 99 8.88 -10.77 12.39
CA LYS A 99 8.64 -12.14 11.91
C LYS A 99 8.44 -12.22 10.39
N MET A 100 8.19 -11.12 9.70
CA MET A 100 8.10 -11.12 8.23
C MET A 100 9.46 -11.05 7.54
N VAL A 101 10.52 -10.70 8.25
CA VAL A 101 11.87 -10.56 7.65
C VAL A 101 12.33 -11.87 7.01
N HIS A 102 12.16 -13.00 7.68
CA HIS A 102 12.59 -14.30 7.15
C HIS A 102 11.76 -14.80 5.94
N ILE A 103 10.59 -14.20 5.71
CA ILE A 103 9.75 -14.47 4.54
C ILE A 103 10.20 -13.60 3.36
N VAL A 104 10.42 -12.32 3.62
CA VAL A 104 10.62 -11.30 2.56
C VAL A 104 12.07 -11.23 2.10
N ARG A 105 13.02 -11.27 3.03
CA ARG A 105 14.45 -11.12 2.76
C ARG A 105 15.00 -12.13 1.74
N PRO A 106 14.66 -13.43 1.80
CA PRO A 106 15.15 -14.41 0.83
C PRO A 106 14.79 -14.09 -0.62
N VAL A 107 13.75 -13.31 -0.86
CA VAL A 107 13.35 -12.88 -2.22
C VAL A 107 14.47 -12.06 -2.86
N TRP A 108 15.03 -11.10 -2.13
CA TRP A 108 16.15 -10.28 -2.62
C TRP A 108 17.48 -11.04 -2.59
N GLU A 109 17.74 -11.85 -1.58
CA GLU A 109 18.97 -12.66 -1.49
C GLU A 109 19.13 -13.61 -2.68
N LYS A 110 18.04 -14.21 -3.15
CA LYS A 110 18.03 -15.06 -4.35
C LYS A 110 18.44 -14.32 -5.63
N SER A 111 18.27 -12.99 -5.68
CA SER A 111 18.68 -12.20 -6.83
C SER A 111 20.21 -12.13 -7.01
N GLY A 112 20.96 -12.41 -5.95
CA GLY A 112 22.42 -12.33 -5.94
C GLY A 112 23.01 -10.92 -6.09
N LYS A 113 22.16 -9.89 -5.99
CA LYS A 113 22.55 -8.48 -6.13
C LYS A 113 22.41 -7.75 -4.81
N ALA A 114 23.35 -6.84 -4.54
CA ALA A 114 23.30 -6.00 -3.34
C ALA A 114 22.13 -5.01 -3.37
N ASN A 115 21.75 -4.53 -4.56
CA ASN A 115 20.62 -3.64 -4.79
C ASN A 115 20.25 -3.65 -6.28
N GLN A 116 19.25 -2.87 -6.66
CA GLN A 116 18.79 -2.73 -8.05
C GLN A 116 19.00 -1.30 -8.61
N MET A 117 19.88 -0.51 -8.00
CA MET A 117 20.22 0.83 -8.51
C MET A 117 20.77 0.77 -9.92
N GLY A 118 20.44 1.77 -10.73
CA GLY A 118 20.92 1.89 -12.09
C GLY A 118 20.35 0.84 -13.05
N ARG A 119 19.31 0.12 -12.65
CA ARG A 119 18.59 -0.76 -13.57
C ARG A 119 17.97 0.09 -14.69
N SER A 120 18.15 -0.37 -15.94
CA SER A 120 17.63 0.36 -17.08
C SER A 120 16.10 0.30 -17.15
N PHE A 121 15.49 1.47 -17.16
CA PHE A 121 14.06 1.67 -17.40
C PHE A 121 13.89 2.79 -18.42
N GLU A 122 12.70 2.94 -18.96
CA GLU A 122 12.37 4.08 -19.78
C GLU A 122 12.57 5.39 -19.01
N LYS A 123 12.97 6.43 -19.72
CA LYS A 123 13.13 7.76 -19.12
C LYS A 123 11.80 8.26 -18.59
N LEU A 124 11.86 9.00 -17.48
CA LEU A 124 10.71 9.71 -16.94
C LEU A 124 10.22 10.73 -17.96
N SER A 125 8.94 10.67 -18.27
CA SER A 125 8.23 11.64 -19.09
C SER A 125 7.30 12.49 -18.23
N TYR A 126 6.88 13.61 -18.76
CA TYR A 126 5.97 14.56 -18.10
C TYR A 126 4.86 14.98 -19.05
N THR A 127 4.25 14.03 -19.73
CA THR A 127 3.13 14.26 -20.62
C THR A 127 1.83 14.44 -19.86
N GLN A 128 0.81 14.96 -20.52
CA GLN A 128 -0.53 15.03 -19.94
C GLN A 128 -1.08 13.63 -19.64
N GLU A 129 -0.82 12.64 -20.48
CA GLU A 129 -1.22 11.25 -20.25
C GLU A 129 -0.59 10.68 -18.97
N ASP A 130 0.69 10.97 -18.70
CA ASP A 130 1.34 10.58 -17.45
C ASP A 130 0.65 11.23 -16.23
N ALA A 131 0.27 12.49 -16.33
CA ALA A 131 -0.42 13.21 -15.27
C ALA A 131 -1.84 12.63 -15.03
N ASP A 132 -2.59 12.42 -16.11
CA ASP A 132 -3.94 11.84 -16.05
C ASP A 132 -3.90 10.42 -15.46
N GLY A 133 -2.88 9.64 -15.79
CA GLY A 133 -2.66 8.32 -15.23
C GLY A 133 -2.43 8.29 -13.73
N LEU A 134 -1.95 9.39 -13.13
CA LEU A 134 -1.74 9.50 -11.68
C LEU A 134 -3.04 9.76 -10.89
N ILE A 135 -4.11 10.14 -11.57
CA ILE A 135 -5.42 10.42 -10.95
C ILE A 135 -6.55 9.56 -11.53
N HIS A 136 -6.22 8.65 -12.43
CA HIS A 136 -7.21 7.77 -13.05
C HIS A 136 -7.70 6.70 -12.08
N LEU A 137 -9.02 6.56 -11.99
CA LEU A 137 -9.68 5.54 -11.18
C LEU A 137 -10.20 4.43 -12.08
N ASP A 138 -9.65 3.23 -11.91
CA ASP A 138 -10.17 2.04 -12.55
C ASP A 138 -11.50 1.61 -11.90
N SER A 139 -12.30 0.88 -12.65
CA SER A 139 -13.50 0.27 -12.10
C SER A 139 -13.14 -0.75 -11.02
N ALA A 140 -13.79 -0.65 -9.86
CA ALA A 140 -13.63 -1.57 -8.75
C ALA A 140 -14.92 -1.68 -7.93
N PRO A 141 -15.10 -2.75 -7.15
CA PRO A 141 -16.28 -2.92 -6.31
C PRO A 141 -16.49 -1.77 -5.32
N ARG A 142 -17.74 -1.45 -5.09
CA ARG A 142 -18.23 -0.52 -4.08
C ARG A 142 -19.29 -1.21 -3.27
N THR A 143 -19.00 -1.56 -2.03
CA THR A 143 -19.86 -2.42 -1.21
C THR A 143 -20.01 -1.90 0.21
N ILE A 144 -21.11 -2.26 0.85
CA ILE A 144 -21.33 -2.02 2.30
C ILE A 144 -20.20 -2.64 3.14
N ARG A 145 -19.67 -3.80 2.71
CA ARG A 145 -18.53 -4.44 3.36
C ARG A 145 -17.28 -3.54 3.32
N GLY A 146 -17.00 -2.92 2.17
CA GLY A 146 -15.90 -1.95 2.04
C GLY A 146 -16.06 -0.76 2.99
N ALA A 147 -17.25 -0.16 3.04
CA ALA A 147 -17.54 0.94 3.97
C ALA A 147 -17.38 0.51 5.44
N ARG A 148 -17.88 -0.67 5.81
CA ARG A 148 -17.70 -1.22 7.16
C ARG A 148 -16.23 -1.46 7.51
N ASN A 149 -15.42 -1.92 6.55
CA ASN A 149 -13.98 -2.09 6.76
C ASN A 149 -13.30 -0.76 7.08
N LEU A 150 -13.60 0.30 6.32
CA LEU A 150 -13.07 1.65 6.59
C LEU A 150 -13.47 2.13 7.98
N LEU A 151 -14.74 2.00 8.34
CA LEU A 151 -15.26 2.42 9.63
C LEU A 151 -14.64 1.62 10.79
N SER A 152 -14.53 0.30 10.63
CA SER A 152 -13.93 -0.59 11.64
C SER A 152 -12.49 -0.20 11.94
N VAL A 153 -11.67 -0.03 10.90
CA VAL A 153 -10.27 0.37 11.06
C VAL A 153 -10.17 1.76 11.67
N GLY A 154 -10.95 2.71 11.18
CA GLY A 154 -10.96 4.09 11.70
C GLY A 154 -11.33 4.17 13.18
N LEU A 155 -12.36 3.44 13.61
CA LEU A 155 -12.79 3.41 15.02
C LEU A 155 -11.79 2.71 15.93
N GLN A 156 -11.28 1.54 15.53
CA GLN A 156 -10.31 0.79 16.32
C GLN A 156 -9.02 1.58 16.49
N TYR A 157 -8.51 2.16 15.40
CA TYR A 157 -7.30 2.96 15.48
C TYR A 157 -7.53 4.26 16.24
N GLY A 158 -8.63 4.97 16.01
CA GLY A 158 -8.97 6.17 16.75
C GLY A 158 -9.04 5.93 18.26
N ASN A 159 -9.61 4.80 18.68
CA ASN A 159 -9.62 4.38 20.08
C ASN A 159 -8.20 4.10 20.61
N ALA A 160 -7.37 3.37 19.84
CA ALA A 160 -5.99 3.08 20.21
C ALA A 160 -5.16 4.38 20.35
N PHE A 161 -5.30 5.29 19.41
CA PHE A 161 -4.63 6.59 19.44
C PHE A 161 -5.07 7.43 20.66
N GLY A 162 -6.37 7.47 20.97
CA GLY A 162 -6.89 8.12 22.16
C GLY A 162 -6.34 7.57 23.47
N GLN A 163 -5.86 6.31 23.46
CA GLN A 163 -5.18 5.66 24.58
C GLN A 163 -3.66 5.88 24.57
N GLY A 164 -3.13 6.69 23.66
CA GLY A 164 -1.70 7.01 23.54
C GLY A 164 -0.88 6.03 22.69
N MET A 165 -1.53 5.10 21.98
CA MET A 165 -0.84 4.20 21.06
C MET A 165 -0.68 4.86 19.68
N GLN A 166 0.56 4.99 19.21
CA GLN A 166 0.87 5.62 17.94
C GLN A 166 0.79 4.68 16.74
N ALA A 167 0.90 3.37 16.98
CA ALA A 167 0.65 2.32 16.02
C ALA A 167 -0.01 1.14 16.74
N ALA A 168 -0.95 0.46 16.09
CA ALA A 168 -1.70 -0.62 16.69
C ALA A 168 -1.87 -1.79 15.73
N ALA A 169 -1.77 -3.02 16.25
CA ALA A 169 -2.17 -4.23 15.55
C ALA A 169 -3.69 -4.37 15.65
N LEU A 170 -4.39 -4.15 14.55
CA LEU A 170 -5.83 -4.23 14.51
C LEU A 170 -6.31 -5.63 14.16
N LYS A 171 -7.40 -6.02 14.77
CA LYS A 171 -8.07 -7.29 14.60
C LYS A 171 -9.28 -7.13 13.67
N PRO A 172 -9.16 -7.45 12.39
CA PRO A 172 -10.20 -7.13 11.42
C PRO A 172 -11.54 -7.83 11.68
N ALA A 173 -11.49 -8.99 12.34
CA ALA A 173 -12.67 -9.80 12.64
C ALA A 173 -13.47 -9.32 13.86
N ASP A 174 -13.02 -8.31 14.58
CA ASP A 174 -13.70 -7.80 15.79
C ASP A 174 -14.95 -6.98 15.47
N PHE A 175 -15.22 -6.74 14.19
CA PHE A 175 -16.36 -5.97 13.75
C PHE A 175 -17.39 -6.84 13.04
N PHE A 176 -18.66 -6.69 13.42
CA PHE A 176 -19.76 -7.47 12.85
C PHE A 176 -19.81 -7.37 11.31
N GLY A 177 -19.79 -8.49 10.63
CA GLY A 177 -19.77 -8.59 9.17
C GLY A 177 -18.40 -8.40 8.53
N ASN A 178 -17.34 -8.31 9.33
CA ASN A 178 -15.96 -8.37 8.87
C ASN A 178 -15.40 -9.78 9.08
N ASP A 179 -15.19 -10.51 8.02
CA ASP A 179 -14.67 -11.88 7.98
C ASP A 179 -13.19 -11.96 7.59
N ASN A 180 -12.48 -10.82 7.58
CA ASN A 180 -11.06 -10.77 7.33
C ASN A 180 -10.30 -11.38 8.51
N VAL A 181 -9.45 -12.36 8.24
CA VAL A 181 -8.65 -13.09 9.24
C VAL A 181 -7.24 -12.51 9.46
N LEU A 182 -6.87 -11.48 8.70
CA LEU A 182 -5.53 -10.88 8.74
C LEU A 182 -5.46 -9.76 9.78
N TYR A 183 -4.42 -9.81 10.61
CA TYR A 183 -4.03 -8.67 11.43
C TYR A 183 -3.22 -7.67 10.62
N LEU A 184 -3.47 -6.39 10.84
CA LEU A 184 -2.80 -5.28 10.17
C LEU A 184 -2.17 -4.35 11.21
N MET A 185 -0.95 -3.90 10.95
CA MET A 185 -0.37 -2.76 11.66
C MET A 185 -0.90 -1.48 11.04
N GLU A 186 -1.55 -0.66 11.86
CA GLU A 186 -2.12 0.61 11.43
C GLU A 186 -1.56 1.76 12.26
N ASP A 187 -1.46 2.94 11.66
CA ASP A 187 -0.99 4.17 12.27
C ASP A 187 -1.94 5.35 11.97
N MET A 188 -1.59 6.54 12.45
CA MET A 188 -2.44 7.73 12.29
C MET A 188 -2.72 8.06 10.82
N ALA A 189 -1.74 7.98 9.95
CA ALA A 189 -1.90 8.27 8.52
C ALA A 189 -2.89 7.29 7.89
N THR A 190 -2.80 6.01 8.23
CA THR A 190 -3.74 4.99 7.75
C THR A 190 -5.16 5.25 8.28
N GLY A 191 -5.29 5.65 9.53
CA GLY A 191 -6.59 6.03 10.12
C GLY A 191 -7.22 7.22 9.41
N GLU A 192 -6.45 8.25 9.12
CA GLU A 192 -6.89 9.44 8.39
C GLU A 192 -7.35 9.08 6.96
N ILE A 193 -6.55 8.31 6.23
CA ILE A 193 -6.90 7.84 4.89
C ILE A 193 -8.25 7.09 4.88
N ARG A 194 -8.46 6.22 5.85
CA ARG A 194 -9.73 5.46 5.98
C ARG A 194 -10.92 6.38 6.19
N LEU A 195 -10.79 7.37 7.04
CA LEU A 195 -11.85 8.34 7.29
C LEU A 195 -12.11 9.24 6.09
N SER A 196 -11.06 9.68 5.42
CA SER A 196 -11.15 10.49 4.18
C SER A 196 -11.87 9.74 3.06
N ILE A 197 -11.60 8.44 2.89
CA ILE A 197 -12.30 7.63 1.88
C ILE A 197 -13.76 7.37 2.27
N LEU A 198 -14.04 7.26 3.57
CA LEU A 198 -15.40 7.01 4.07
C LEU A 198 -16.30 8.25 3.93
N TRP A 199 -15.72 9.45 4.09
CA TRP A 199 -16.42 10.73 3.97
C TRP A 199 -17.05 10.91 2.59
#